data_d006e37d2acc78012517207b43a00ffb
#
_entry.id   d006e37d2acc78012517207b43a00ffb
#
_cell.length_a   1.000
_cell.length_b   1.000
_cell.length_c   1.000
_cell.angle_alpha   90.00
_cell.angle_beta   90.00
_cell.angle_gamma   90.00
#
_symmetry.space_group_name_H-M   'P 1'
#
loop_
_entity.id
_entity.type
_entity.pdbx_description
1 polymer ?
#
loop_
_entity_poly.entity_id
_entity_poly.type
_entity_poly.pdbx_seq_one_letter_code
_entity_poly.pdbx_strand_id
1 'polypeptide(L)'
;PIVCWSIEAFERNDRVSDIIVVVNERVSNMVNMLIDEAGYTKVRAVIPGGSERVDSTRSALDLLKQAGIPDGAKILIHDSVRPFVEQQSIDGCIDSLDQFNAATVAYASTDTILLTEDLGERKVVRSVPDRTNAFRAQTPQAFRFGTITKAYELATADPDFHPTDDTRVVVDYLPNEPVAIVAGSETNLKITTQADMPIAENIARSLDPEHAKQEAKARMHAVFAEAFSQMHKH
;
A
#
# COMPACT_ATOMS: atom_id res chain seq x y z
N PRO A 1 7.31 -13.18 3.88
CA PRO A 1 7.62 -11.74 3.98
C PRO A 1 6.40 -10.88 3.67
N ILE A 2 6.29 -9.69 4.27
CA ILE A 2 5.12 -8.80 4.11
C ILE A 2 4.89 -8.45 2.64
N VAL A 3 5.95 -8.17 1.88
CA VAL A 3 5.86 -7.83 0.46
C VAL A 3 5.17 -8.92 -0.37
N CYS A 4 5.37 -10.18 -0.04
CA CYS A 4 4.73 -11.29 -0.74
C CYS A 4 3.21 -11.30 -0.59
N TRP A 5 2.71 -10.95 0.58
CA TRP A 5 1.26 -10.82 0.82
C TRP A 5 0.65 -9.70 -0.04
N SER A 6 1.35 -8.57 -0.15
CA SER A 6 0.90 -7.47 -1.00
C SER A 6 0.94 -7.86 -2.47
N ILE A 7 2.01 -8.50 -2.95
CA ILE A 7 2.08 -8.99 -4.34
C ILE A 7 0.96 -10.00 -4.61
N GLU A 8 0.75 -10.97 -3.71
CA GLU A 8 -0.26 -12.01 -3.82
C GLU A 8 -1.67 -11.44 -3.98
N ALA A 9 -2.00 -10.35 -3.25
CA ALA A 9 -3.31 -9.71 -3.36
C ALA A 9 -3.61 -9.21 -4.78
N PHE A 10 -2.60 -8.67 -5.47
CA PHE A 10 -2.73 -8.21 -6.87
C PHE A 10 -2.54 -9.35 -7.88
N GLU A 11 -1.69 -10.32 -7.59
CA GLU A 11 -1.51 -11.52 -8.44
C GLU A 11 -2.82 -12.30 -8.60
N ARG A 12 -3.61 -12.43 -7.52
CA ARG A 12 -4.90 -13.13 -7.52
C ARG A 12 -6.03 -12.38 -8.20
N ASN A 13 -5.89 -11.08 -8.43
CA ASN A 13 -6.95 -10.28 -9.04
C ASN A 13 -6.90 -10.41 -10.58
N ASP A 14 -7.92 -11.01 -11.18
CA ASP A 14 -7.96 -11.26 -12.63
C ASP A 14 -7.96 -9.98 -13.48
N ARG A 15 -8.28 -8.84 -12.89
CA ARG A 15 -8.32 -7.54 -13.56
C ARG A 15 -6.98 -6.80 -13.53
N VAL A 16 -6.02 -7.29 -12.73
CA VAL A 16 -4.64 -6.80 -12.72
C VAL A 16 -3.84 -7.63 -13.71
N SER A 17 -3.29 -6.97 -14.73
CA SER A 17 -2.48 -7.62 -15.76
C SER A 17 -1.01 -7.73 -15.42
N ASP A 18 -0.45 -6.65 -14.85
CA ASP A 18 0.98 -6.50 -14.64
C ASP A 18 1.28 -5.85 -13.31
N ILE A 19 2.38 -6.24 -12.68
CA ILE A 19 2.86 -5.72 -11.40
C ILE A 19 4.31 -5.25 -11.58
N ILE A 20 4.59 -4.04 -11.10
CA ILE A 20 5.95 -3.52 -10.96
C ILE A 20 6.23 -3.38 -9.47
N VAL A 21 7.30 -4.00 -9.00
CA VAL A 21 7.72 -3.92 -7.61
C VAL A 21 8.86 -2.92 -7.48
N VAL A 22 8.65 -1.87 -6.68
CA VAL A 22 9.65 -0.82 -6.45
C VAL A 22 10.24 -1.02 -5.07
N VAL A 23 11.54 -1.23 -4.99
CA VAL A 23 12.22 -1.60 -3.73
C VAL A 23 13.50 -0.81 -3.52
N ASN A 24 14.01 -0.81 -2.29
CA ASN A 24 15.37 -0.37 -2.06
C ASN A 24 16.35 -1.32 -2.77
N GLU A 25 17.35 -0.78 -3.45
CA GLU A 25 18.34 -1.55 -4.21
C GLU A 25 19.00 -2.67 -3.40
N ARG A 26 19.23 -2.43 -2.09
CA ARG A 26 19.86 -3.41 -1.18
C ARG A 26 19.07 -4.71 -1.03
N VAL A 27 17.76 -4.68 -1.22
CA VAL A 27 16.87 -5.85 -1.07
C VAL A 27 16.38 -6.39 -2.40
N SER A 28 16.75 -5.78 -3.52
CA SER A 28 16.26 -6.14 -4.86
C SER A 28 16.51 -7.62 -5.18
N ASN A 29 17.72 -8.13 -4.95
CA ASN A 29 18.03 -9.53 -5.20
C ASN A 29 17.19 -10.48 -4.34
N MET A 30 16.99 -10.15 -3.08
CA MET A 30 16.15 -10.96 -2.18
C MET A 30 14.70 -10.97 -2.65
N VAL A 31 14.17 -9.82 -3.08
CA VAL A 31 12.79 -9.73 -3.58
C VAL A 31 12.62 -10.51 -4.88
N ASN A 32 13.59 -10.46 -5.81
CA ASN A 32 13.58 -11.28 -7.02
C ASN A 32 13.54 -12.78 -6.68
N MET A 33 14.37 -13.25 -5.75
CA MET A 33 14.35 -14.65 -5.31
C MET A 33 12.97 -15.06 -4.74
N LEU A 34 12.34 -14.20 -3.94
CA LEU A 34 11.01 -14.45 -3.37
C LEU A 34 9.92 -14.51 -4.46
N ILE A 35 10.03 -13.67 -5.49
CA ILE A 35 9.12 -13.66 -6.64
C ILE A 35 9.24 -14.97 -7.43
N ASP A 36 10.47 -15.39 -7.72
CA ASP A 36 10.76 -16.62 -8.45
C ASP A 36 10.29 -17.85 -7.66
N GLU A 37 10.56 -17.91 -6.35
CA GLU A 37 10.15 -19.00 -5.47
C GLU A 37 8.62 -19.12 -5.34
N ALA A 38 7.93 -17.98 -5.27
CA ALA A 38 6.46 -17.93 -5.19
C ALA A 38 5.78 -18.20 -6.55
N GLY A 39 6.52 -18.10 -7.66
CA GLY A 39 5.99 -18.32 -9.01
C GLY A 39 5.01 -17.25 -9.47
N TYR A 40 5.17 -15.99 -9.05
CA TYR A 40 4.31 -14.90 -9.49
C TYR A 40 4.46 -14.63 -10.99
N THR A 41 3.36 -14.62 -11.70
CA THR A 41 3.32 -14.54 -13.16
C THR A 41 3.07 -13.13 -13.70
N LYS A 42 2.53 -12.23 -12.87
CA LYS A 42 2.20 -10.85 -13.26
C LYS A 42 3.32 -9.85 -12.95
N VAL A 43 4.31 -10.24 -12.14
CA VAL A 43 5.45 -9.36 -11.84
C VAL A 43 6.34 -9.25 -13.08
N ARG A 44 6.39 -8.05 -13.67
CA ARG A 44 7.16 -7.76 -14.89
C ARG A 44 8.52 -7.16 -14.60
N ALA A 45 8.66 -6.44 -13.51
CA ALA A 45 9.91 -5.79 -13.13
C ALA A 45 10.02 -5.60 -11.62
N VAL A 46 11.25 -5.70 -11.12
CA VAL A 46 11.67 -5.20 -9.81
C VAL A 46 12.65 -4.07 -10.07
N ILE A 47 12.31 -2.87 -9.66
CA ILE A 47 13.12 -1.68 -9.94
C ILE A 47 13.56 -0.98 -8.65
N PRO A 48 14.69 -0.27 -8.68
CA PRO A 48 15.09 0.53 -7.54
C PRO A 48 14.16 1.73 -7.36
N GLY A 49 13.75 1.97 -6.11
CA GLY A 49 13.10 3.19 -5.68
C GLY A 49 14.11 4.27 -5.29
N GLY A 50 13.59 5.43 -4.93
CA GLY A 50 14.40 6.54 -4.42
C GLY A 50 14.45 6.58 -2.89
N SER A 51 14.89 7.73 -2.37
CA SER A 51 14.99 7.98 -0.94
C SER A 51 13.64 8.17 -0.27
N GLU A 52 12.66 8.66 -1.02
CA GLU A 52 11.30 8.92 -0.57
C GLU A 52 10.28 8.11 -1.37
N ARG A 53 9.06 8.01 -0.84
CA ARG A 53 7.94 7.33 -1.50
C ARG A 53 7.64 7.94 -2.88
N VAL A 54 7.69 9.26 -2.98
CA VAL A 54 7.52 10.02 -4.22
C VAL A 54 8.53 9.63 -5.30
N ASP A 55 9.79 9.48 -4.94
CA ASP A 55 10.85 9.08 -5.88
C ASP A 55 10.59 7.67 -6.42
N SER A 56 10.10 6.78 -5.56
CA SER A 56 9.73 5.41 -5.95
C SER A 56 8.57 5.42 -6.95
N THR A 57 7.53 6.25 -6.71
CA THR A 57 6.43 6.41 -7.67
C THR A 57 6.93 6.97 -9.00
N ARG A 58 7.80 7.99 -8.98
CA ARG A 58 8.38 8.57 -10.20
C ARG A 58 9.18 7.54 -11.00
N SER A 59 10.02 6.74 -10.33
CA SER A 59 10.77 5.67 -11.00
C SER A 59 9.87 4.70 -11.75
N ALA A 60 8.72 4.34 -11.14
CA ALA A 60 7.73 3.48 -11.81
C ALA A 60 7.04 4.17 -12.98
N LEU A 61 6.61 5.43 -12.82
CA LEU A 61 5.97 6.20 -13.88
C LEU A 61 6.93 6.42 -15.08
N ASP A 62 8.21 6.69 -14.82
CA ASP A 62 9.23 6.84 -15.86
C ASP A 62 9.44 5.54 -16.64
N LEU A 63 9.47 4.39 -15.96
CA LEU A 63 9.53 3.09 -16.62
C LEU A 63 8.31 2.86 -17.52
N LEU A 64 7.10 3.15 -17.02
CA LEU A 64 5.86 3.01 -17.79
C LEU A 64 5.82 3.93 -19.00
N LYS A 65 6.33 5.16 -18.86
CA LYS A 65 6.46 6.13 -19.96
C LYS A 65 7.41 5.63 -21.04
N GLN A 66 8.57 5.08 -20.64
CA GLN A 66 9.54 4.48 -21.57
C GLN A 66 8.97 3.24 -22.28
N ALA A 67 8.12 2.47 -21.60
CA ALA A 67 7.42 1.33 -22.17
C ALA A 67 6.27 1.72 -23.11
N GLY A 68 5.94 3.01 -23.25
CA GLY A 68 4.88 3.51 -24.12
C GLY A 68 3.49 3.20 -23.64
N ILE A 69 3.28 3.12 -22.33
CA ILE A 69 1.94 2.87 -21.75
C ILE A 69 1.02 4.04 -22.10
N PRO A 70 -0.22 3.77 -22.61
CA PRO A 70 -1.13 4.81 -23.01
C PRO A 70 -1.69 5.61 -21.83
N ASP A 71 -1.98 6.90 -22.03
CA ASP A 71 -2.51 7.81 -20.99
C ASP A 71 -3.77 7.30 -20.31
N GLY A 72 -4.59 6.53 -21.02
CA GLY A 72 -5.81 5.92 -20.49
C GLY A 72 -5.60 4.66 -19.66
N ALA A 73 -4.37 4.15 -19.52
CA ALA A 73 -4.11 2.96 -18.70
C ALA A 73 -4.46 3.22 -17.23
N LYS A 74 -4.97 2.19 -16.56
CA LYS A 74 -5.31 2.24 -15.13
C LYS A 74 -4.10 1.83 -14.31
N ILE A 75 -3.60 2.71 -13.47
CA ILE A 75 -2.44 2.50 -12.60
C ILE A 75 -2.92 2.48 -11.15
N LEU A 76 -2.56 1.43 -10.42
CA LEU A 76 -2.82 1.31 -8.99
C LEU A 76 -1.47 1.37 -8.24
N ILE A 77 -1.31 2.34 -7.37
CA ILE A 77 -0.11 2.51 -6.54
C ILE A 77 -0.43 2.01 -5.13
N HIS A 78 0.36 1.04 -4.65
CA HIS A 78 0.09 0.39 -3.39
C HIS A 78 1.32 0.31 -2.48
N ASP A 79 1.11 0.59 -1.19
CA ASP A 79 2.15 0.43 -0.17
C ASP A 79 2.39 -1.07 0.10
N SER A 80 3.59 -1.58 -0.19
CA SER A 80 3.95 -2.99 0.05
C SER A 80 3.83 -3.44 1.52
N VAL A 81 3.73 -2.48 2.44
CA VAL A 81 3.52 -2.70 3.87
C VAL A 81 2.05 -2.72 4.29
N ARG A 82 1.11 -2.80 3.34
CA ARG A 82 -0.32 -3.06 3.55
C ARG A 82 -0.73 -4.41 2.98
N PRO A 83 -0.35 -5.51 3.65
CA PRO A 83 -0.51 -6.86 3.10
C PRO A 83 -1.97 -7.35 3.00
N PHE A 84 -2.92 -6.67 3.63
CA PHE A 84 -4.29 -7.14 3.79
C PHE A 84 -5.30 -6.34 2.98
N VAL A 85 -4.89 -5.84 1.81
CA VAL A 85 -5.81 -5.18 0.89
C VAL A 85 -6.86 -6.16 0.38
N GLU A 86 -8.13 -5.76 0.47
CA GLU A 86 -9.26 -6.59 0.03
C GLU A 86 -9.44 -6.51 -1.48
N GLN A 87 -9.88 -7.61 -2.10
CA GLN A 87 -10.17 -7.65 -3.54
C GLN A 87 -11.22 -6.61 -3.95
N GLN A 88 -12.22 -6.38 -3.09
CA GLN A 88 -13.24 -5.36 -3.32
C GLN A 88 -12.65 -3.94 -3.43
N SER A 89 -11.60 -3.63 -2.67
CA SER A 89 -10.92 -2.34 -2.75
C SER A 89 -10.12 -2.21 -4.04
N ILE A 90 -9.48 -3.29 -4.51
CA ILE A 90 -8.78 -3.30 -5.81
C ILE A 90 -9.78 -3.11 -6.95
N ASP A 91 -10.85 -3.90 -6.97
CA ASP A 91 -11.91 -3.83 -7.97
C ASP A 91 -12.60 -2.47 -7.96
N GLY A 92 -12.93 -1.94 -6.78
CA GLY A 92 -13.54 -0.62 -6.65
C GLY A 92 -12.65 0.51 -7.19
N CYS A 93 -11.33 0.40 -7.03
CA CYS A 93 -10.39 1.32 -7.66
C CYS A 93 -10.44 1.23 -9.19
N ILE A 94 -10.44 0.01 -9.73
CA ILE A 94 -10.50 -0.20 -11.19
C ILE A 94 -11.82 0.32 -11.77
N ASP A 95 -12.96 0.07 -11.10
CA ASP A 95 -14.29 0.54 -11.52
C ASP A 95 -14.40 2.06 -11.45
N SER A 96 -13.88 2.67 -10.38
CA SER A 96 -13.91 4.13 -10.22
C SER A 96 -13.20 4.85 -11.37
N LEU A 97 -12.15 4.25 -11.94
CA LEU A 97 -11.43 4.82 -13.08
C LEU A 97 -12.22 4.75 -14.40
N ASP A 98 -13.39 4.16 -14.44
CA ASP A 98 -14.28 4.23 -15.62
C ASP A 98 -15.10 5.54 -15.65
N GLN A 99 -15.22 6.22 -14.49
CA GLN A 99 -15.98 7.47 -14.35
C GLN A 99 -15.10 8.65 -13.95
N PHE A 100 -13.98 8.39 -13.25
CA PHE A 100 -13.03 9.37 -12.73
C PHE A 100 -11.63 9.09 -13.29
N ASN A 101 -10.74 10.06 -13.21
CA ASN A 101 -9.34 9.85 -13.59
C ASN A 101 -8.43 9.56 -12.37
N ALA A 102 -8.98 9.66 -11.17
CA ALA A 102 -8.30 9.36 -9.91
C ALA A 102 -9.26 8.79 -8.87
N ALA A 103 -8.78 7.86 -8.05
CA ALA A 103 -9.50 7.28 -6.93
C ALA A 103 -8.52 6.88 -5.82
N THR A 104 -8.98 6.85 -4.58
CA THR A 104 -8.18 6.41 -3.43
C THR A 104 -8.99 5.53 -2.52
N VAL A 105 -8.38 4.47 -2.00
CA VAL A 105 -8.99 3.70 -0.92
C VAL A 105 -8.91 4.50 0.37
N ALA A 106 -10.04 4.62 1.05
CA ALA A 106 -10.09 5.29 2.35
C ALA A 106 -11.23 4.72 3.20
N TYR A 107 -11.12 4.84 4.52
CA TYR A 107 -12.21 4.52 5.43
C TYR A 107 -12.49 5.66 6.40
N ALA A 108 -13.74 5.77 6.86
CA ALA A 108 -14.18 6.86 7.73
C ALA A 108 -13.38 6.87 9.03
N SER A 109 -12.93 8.04 9.46
CA SER A 109 -12.24 8.17 10.75
C SER A 109 -13.23 7.97 11.90
N THR A 110 -12.90 7.08 12.82
CA THR A 110 -13.62 6.91 14.08
C THR A 110 -13.21 7.95 15.13
N ASP A 111 -12.02 8.52 14.98
CA ASP A 111 -11.48 9.53 15.88
C ASP A 111 -11.85 10.94 15.44
N THR A 112 -11.89 11.87 16.41
CA THR A 112 -11.98 13.29 16.13
C THR A 112 -10.63 13.81 15.62
N ILE A 113 -10.61 14.39 14.44
CA ILE A 113 -9.41 14.95 13.82
C ILE A 113 -9.30 16.44 14.21
N LEU A 114 -8.15 16.85 14.67
CA LEU A 114 -7.84 18.25 14.99
C LEU A 114 -6.88 18.80 13.93
N LEU A 115 -7.29 19.86 13.24
CA LEU A 115 -6.37 20.63 12.41
C LEU A 115 -5.71 21.69 13.28
N THR A 116 -4.38 21.75 13.22
CA THR A 116 -3.58 22.62 14.09
C THR A 116 -2.78 23.62 13.28
N GLU A 117 -2.38 24.71 13.93
CA GLU A 117 -1.38 25.65 13.44
C GLU A 117 -0.26 25.81 14.48
N ASP A 118 0.95 26.13 14.00
CA ASP A 118 2.11 26.39 14.85
C ASP A 118 2.17 27.85 15.26
N LEU A 119 2.21 28.11 16.58
CA LEU A 119 2.47 29.42 17.16
C LEU A 119 3.84 29.43 17.86
N GLY A 120 4.91 29.07 17.13
CA GLY A 120 6.26 28.98 17.67
C GLY A 120 6.46 27.66 18.47
N GLU A 121 6.55 27.75 19.80
CA GLU A 121 6.81 26.60 20.66
C GLU A 121 5.58 25.69 20.89
N ARG A 122 4.39 26.09 20.45
CA ARG A 122 3.14 25.37 20.71
C ARG A 122 2.29 25.22 19.47
N LYS A 123 1.65 24.04 19.36
CA LYS A 123 0.57 23.81 18.41
C LYS A 123 -0.77 24.13 19.07
N VAL A 124 -1.61 24.87 18.36
CA VAL A 124 -2.97 25.17 18.79
C VAL A 124 -3.97 24.61 17.81
N VAL A 125 -5.16 24.24 18.29
CA VAL A 125 -6.23 23.74 17.43
C VAL A 125 -6.80 24.91 16.63
N ARG A 126 -6.75 24.80 15.30
CA ARG A 126 -7.33 25.77 14.38
C ARG A 126 -8.76 25.44 14.01
N SER A 127 -9.04 24.17 13.74
CA SER A 127 -10.38 23.71 13.40
C SER A 127 -10.55 22.21 13.68
N VAL A 128 -11.81 21.81 13.77
CA VAL A 128 -12.21 20.40 13.92
C VAL A 128 -13.14 20.09 12.75
N PRO A 129 -12.68 19.33 11.74
CA PRO A 129 -13.52 18.98 10.61
C PRO A 129 -14.70 18.08 11.05
N ASP A 130 -15.79 18.16 10.31
CA ASP A 130 -16.91 17.26 10.51
C ASP A 130 -16.44 15.81 10.27
N ARG A 131 -16.69 14.94 11.24
CA ARG A 131 -16.30 13.53 11.19
C ARG A 131 -16.88 12.80 9.96
N THR A 132 -18.07 13.18 9.51
CA THR A 132 -18.69 12.60 8.32
C THR A 132 -17.87 12.81 7.04
N ASN A 133 -17.02 13.82 7.03
CA ASN A 133 -16.13 14.18 5.92
C ASN A 133 -14.65 13.89 6.20
N ALA A 134 -14.35 13.20 7.32
CA ALA A 134 -12.99 12.85 7.71
C ALA A 134 -12.71 11.37 7.42
N PHE A 135 -11.80 11.11 6.47
CA PHE A 135 -11.41 9.77 6.08
C PHE A 135 -9.90 9.57 6.29
N ARG A 136 -9.53 8.34 6.61
CA ARG A 136 -8.13 7.89 6.66
C ARG A 136 -7.77 7.31 5.31
N ALA A 137 -6.82 7.95 4.62
CA ALA A 137 -6.33 7.48 3.35
C ALA A 137 -5.58 6.15 3.50
N GLN A 138 -5.86 5.25 2.57
CA GLN A 138 -5.17 3.98 2.42
C GLN A 138 -4.65 3.83 0.99
N THR A 139 -4.16 2.66 0.64
CA THR A 139 -3.85 2.27 -0.72
C THR A 139 -4.54 0.95 -1.05
N PRO A 140 -4.85 0.67 -2.33
CA PRO A 140 -4.38 1.35 -3.56
C PRO A 140 -4.89 2.78 -3.71
N GLN A 141 -4.02 3.61 -4.32
CA GLN A 141 -4.41 4.87 -4.92
C GLN A 141 -4.37 4.68 -6.43
N ALA A 142 -5.45 4.97 -7.11
CA ALA A 142 -5.65 4.59 -8.50
C ALA A 142 -5.78 5.81 -9.41
N PHE A 143 -5.18 5.75 -10.59
CA PHE A 143 -5.11 6.88 -11.50
C PHE A 143 -5.15 6.41 -12.96
N ARG A 144 -5.65 7.26 -13.85
CA ARG A 144 -5.29 7.18 -15.27
C ARG A 144 -3.82 7.59 -15.41
N PHE A 145 -3.06 6.86 -16.23
CA PHE A 145 -1.62 7.10 -16.39
C PHE A 145 -1.29 8.55 -16.75
N GLY A 146 -2.01 9.11 -17.74
CA GLY A 146 -1.81 10.51 -18.13
C GLY A 146 -2.10 11.50 -17.01
N THR A 147 -3.09 11.24 -16.16
CA THR A 147 -3.46 12.12 -15.05
C THR A 147 -2.36 12.18 -13.99
N ILE A 148 -1.89 11.03 -13.51
CA ILE A 148 -0.86 10.99 -12.47
C ILE A 148 0.48 11.51 -12.99
N THR A 149 0.85 11.18 -14.24
CA THR A 149 2.06 11.67 -14.86
C THR A 149 2.05 13.19 -14.97
N LYS A 150 0.95 13.77 -15.46
CA LYS A 150 0.79 15.23 -15.55
C LYS A 150 0.86 15.91 -14.17
N ALA A 151 0.20 15.33 -13.16
CA ALA A 151 0.26 15.86 -11.80
C ALA A 151 1.71 15.90 -11.26
N TYR A 152 2.47 14.83 -11.47
CA TYR A 152 3.88 14.75 -11.08
C TYR A 152 4.78 15.70 -11.89
N GLU A 153 4.53 15.89 -13.19
CA GLU A 153 5.26 16.87 -14.01
C GLU A 153 5.11 18.29 -13.47
N LEU A 154 3.88 18.68 -13.12
CA LEU A 154 3.59 19.99 -12.52
C LEU A 154 4.22 20.13 -11.13
N ALA A 155 4.05 19.12 -10.30
CA ALA A 155 4.56 19.10 -8.94
C ALA A 155 6.10 19.19 -8.90
N THR A 156 6.80 18.53 -9.81
CA THR A 156 8.27 18.56 -9.87
C THR A 156 8.82 19.96 -10.20
N ALA A 157 8.03 20.82 -10.84
CA ALA A 157 8.41 22.20 -11.13
C ALA A 157 8.25 23.13 -9.91
N ASP A 158 7.62 22.68 -8.84
CA ASP A 158 7.40 23.41 -7.59
C ASP A 158 8.53 23.13 -6.59
N PRO A 159 9.31 24.14 -6.17
CA PRO A 159 10.40 23.95 -5.21
C PRO A 159 9.89 23.56 -3.80
N ASP A 160 8.62 23.85 -3.48
CA ASP A 160 7.99 23.53 -2.20
C ASP A 160 7.25 22.17 -2.23
N PHE A 161 7.49 21.36 -3.27
CA PHE A 161 6.88 20.07 -3.45
C PHE A 161 7.35 19.03 -2.42
N HIS A 162 6.48 18.71 -1.46
CA HIS A 162 6.74 17.70 -0.42
C HIS A 162 5.50 16.83 -0.16
N PRO A 163 4.97 16.10 -1.14
CA PRO A 163 3.78 15.29 -0.98
C PRO A 163 4.07 14.03 -0.15
N THR A 164 3.10 13.67 0.66
CA THR A 164 3.16 12.45 1.49
C THR A 164 2.47 11.25 0.83
N ASP A 165 1.61 11.50 -0.18
CA ASP A 165 0.94 10.47 -0.96
C ASP A 165 0.59 10.96 -2.38
N ASP A 166 0.22 10.01 -3.27
CA ASP A 166 -0.02 10.31 -4.69
C ASP A 166 -1.37 11.00 -4.91
N THR A 167 -2.37 10.75 -4.05
CA THR A 167 -3.66 11.45 -4.09
C THR A 167 -3.47 12.94 -3.88
N ARG A 168 -2.61 13.31 -2.93
CA ARG A 168 -2.31 14.70 -2.66
C ARG A 168 -1.67 15.39 -3.86
N VAL A 169 -0.82 14.71 -4.61
CA VAL A 169 -0.23 15.28 -5.83
C VAL A 169 -1.32 15.66 -6.84
N VAL A 170 -2.33 14.79 -7.02
CA VAL A 170 -3.45 15.12 -7.92
C VAL A 170 -4.29 16.28 -7.39
N VAL A 171 -4.65 16.27 -6.10
CA VAL A 171 -5.49 17.31 -5.48
C VAL A 171 -4.82 18.68 -5.54
N ASP A 172 -3.50 18.75 -5.25
CA ASP A 172 -2.79 20.03 -5.17
C ASP A 172 -2.49 20.60 -6.57
N TYR A 173 -2.13 19.76 -7.56
CA TYR A 173 -1.66 20.21 -8.87
C TYR A 173 -2.68 20.08 -10.00
N LEU A 174 -3.77 19.34 -9.80
CA LEU A 174 -4.90 19.23 -10.72
C LEU A 174 -6.22 19.51 -9.98
N PRO A 175 -6.45 20.73 -9.46
CA PRO A 175 -7.54 21.02 -8.53
C PRO A 175 -8.95 20.85 -9.12
N ASN A 176 -9.08 20.73 -10.44
CA ASN A 176 -10.35 20.44 -11.12
C ASN A 176 -10.56 18.94 -11.38
N GLU A 177 -9.62 18.10 -10.99
CA GLU A 177 -9.69 16.66 -11.16
C GLU A 177 -10.23 16.00 -9.88
N PRO A 178 -11.47 15.51 -9.87
CA PRO A 178 -12.03 14.89 -8.68
C PRO A 178 -11.36 13.54 -8.41
N VAL A 179 -11.06 13.26 -7.14
CA VAL A 179 -10.55 11.98 -6.68
C VAL A 179 -11.67 11.22 -5.97
N ALA A 180 -12.11 10.12 -6.54
CA ALA A 180 -13.16 9.29 -5.96
C ALA A 180 -12.67 8.54 -4.71
N ILE A 181 -13.55 8.35 -3.72
CA ILE A 181 -13.26 7.52 -2.54
C ILE A 181 -13.82 6.11 -2.78
N VAL A 182 -12.95 5.12 -2.63
CA VAL A 182 -13.28 3.70 -2.60
C VAL A 182 -13.26 3.21 -1.15
N ALA A 183 -14.27 2.44 -0.78
CA ALA A 183 -14.34 1.91 0.58
C ALA A 183 -13.12 1.05 0.93
N GLY A 184 -12.46 1.43 1.99
CA GLY A 184 -11.37 0.70 2.62
C GLY A 184 -11.83 -0.02 3.90
N SER A 185 -10.89 -0.66 4.56
CA SER A 185 -11.14 -1.48 5.73
C SER A 185 -10.09 -1.21 6.82
N GLU A 186 -10.46 -1.38 8.08
CA GLU A 186 -9.50 -1.31 9.19
C GLU A 186 -8.45 -2.41 9.10
N THR A 187 -8.79 -3.54 8.49
CA THR A 187 -7.85 -4.65 8.27
C THR A 187 -6.76 -4.32 7.27
N ASN A 188 -6.97 -3.34 6.37
CA ASN A 188 -5.93 -2.85 5.45
C ASN A 188 -4.89 -1.99 6.18
N LEU A 189 -4.34 -2.56 7.26
CA LEU A 189 -3.35 -1.94 8.15
C LEU A 189 -2.04 -1.65 7.41
N LYS A 190 -1.45 -0.49 7.69
CA LYS A 190 -0.07 -0.18 7.32
C LYS A 190 0.88 -0.65 8.43
N ILE A 191 1.70 -1.65 8.15
CA ILE A 191 2.69 -2.18 9.09
C ILE A 191 3.95 -1.29 9.00
N THR A 192 4.19 -0.48 10.02
CA THR A 192 5.29 0.48 10.04
C THR A 192 6.24 0.29 11.22
N THR A 193 5.76 -0.34 12.28
CA THR A 193 6.51 -0.56 13.51
C THR A 193 6.41 -2.01 13.98
N GLN A 194 7.31 -2.41 14.88
CA GLN A 194 7.24 -3.71 15.55
C GLN A 194 5.93 -3.90 16.34
N ALA A 195 5.33 -2.82 16.82
CA ALA A 195 4.08 -2.86 17.57
C ALA A 195 2.88 -3.25 16.69
N ASP A 196 2.97 -3.06 15.36
CA ASP A 196 1.92 -3.43 14.41
C ASP A 196 1.89 -4.95 14.14
N MET A 197 3.01 -5.66 14.41
CA MET A 197 3.15 -7.08 14.07
C MET A 197 2.13 -7.99 14.75
N PRO A 198 1.84 -7.88 16.06
CA PRO A 198 0.81 -8.72 16.70
C PRO A 198 -0.58 -8.53 16.09
N ILE A 199 -0.93 -7.31 15.70
CA ILE A 199 -2.20 -7.01 15.03
C ILE A 199 -2.22 -7.65 13.64
N ALA A 200 -1.13 -7.48 12.88
CA ALA A 200 -0.97 -8.08 11.56
C ALA A 200 -1.05 -9.61 11.61
N GLU A 201 -0.40 -10.26 12.57
CA GLU A 201 -0.49 -11.71 12.76
C GLU A 201 -1.92 -12.18 13.08
N ASN A 202 -2.67 -11.43 13.88
CA ASN A 202 -4.06 -11.75 14.17
C ASN A 202 -4.95 -11.64 12.91
N ILE A 203 -4.75 -10.59 12.11
CA ILE A 203 -5.46 -10.43 10.82
C ILE A 203 -5.11 -11.60 9.90
N ALA A 204 -3.81 -11.93 9.73
CA ALA A 204 -3.36 -13.03 8.89
C ALA A 204 -4.02 -14.37 9.29
N ARG A 205 -4.07 -14.67 10.60
CA ARG A 205 -4.74 -15.88 11.11
C ARG A 205 -6.23 -15.90 10.85
N SER A 206 -6.89 -14.75 10.83
CA SER A 206 -8.32 -14.68 10.52
C SER A 206 -8.62 -14.91 9.03
N LEU A 207 -7.67 -14.56 8.17
CA LEU A 207 -7.79 -14.75 6.72
C LEU A 207 -7.47 -16.18 6.27
N ASP A 208 -6.58 -16.87 6.99
CA ASP A 208 -6.24 -18.29 6.74
C ASP A 208 -6.28 -19.12 8.04
N PRO A 209 -7.47 -19.53 8.50
CA PRO A 209 -7.63 -20.29 9.74
C PRO A 209 -6.98 -21.69 9.71
N GLU A 210 -6.85 -22.29 8.55
CA GLU A 210 -6.23 -23.63 8.44
C GLU A 210 -4.71 -23.56 8.59
N HIS A 211 -4.06 -22.56 7.95
CA HIS A 211 -2.64 -22.31 8.15
C HIS A 211 -2.34 -21.96 9.61
N ALA A 212 -3.19 -21.16 10.25
CA ALA A 212 -3.07 -20.81 11.66
C ALA A 212 -3.13 -22.04 12.58
N LYS A 213 -4.03 -23.00 12.30
CA LYS A 213 -4.12 -24.28 13.05
C LYS A 213 -2.88 -25.14 12.86
N GLN A 214 -2.34 -25.21 11.63
CA GLN A 214 -1.11 -25.97 11.33
C GLN A 214 0.10 -25.38 12.06
N GLU A 215 0.27 -24.05 12.04
CA GLU A 215 1.32 -23.36 12.79
C GLU A 215 1.21 -23.58 14.30
N ALA A 216 0.00 -23.47 14.87
CA ALA A 216 -0.23 -23.71 16.28
C ALA A 216 0.14 -25.15 16.68
N LYS A 217 -0.22 -26.12 15.82
CA LYS A 217 0.13 -27.54 16.02
C LYS A 217 1.65 -27.75 15.93
N ALA A 218 2.31 -27.12 14.96
CA ALA A 218 3.78 -27.23 14.83
C ALA A 218 4.52 -26.59 16.02
N ARG A 219 4.08 -25.43 16.51
CA ARG A 219 4.63 -24.80 17.72
C ARG A 219 4.44 -25.68 18.94
N MET A 220 3.26 -26.29 19.12
CA MET A 220 2.98 -27.20 20.21
C MET A 220 3.90 -28.43 20.16
N HIS A 221 4.10 -29.04 18.99
CA HIS A 221 5.02 -30.16 18.81
C HIS A 221 6.47 -29.79 19.16
N ALA A 222 6.91 -28.57 18.77
CA ALA A 222 8.26 -28.10 19.10
C ALA A 222 8.45 -27.92 20.62
N VAL A 223 7.48 -27.33 21.32
CA VAL A 223 7.51 -27.18 22.79
C VAL A 223 7.53 -28.53 23.49
N PHE A 224 6.72 -29.51 23.04
CA PHE A 224 6.74 -30.85 23.61
C PHE A 224 8.07 -31.56 23.37
N ALA A 225 8.65 -31.43 22.16
CA ALA A 225 9.95 -32.02 21.84
C ALA A 225 11.07 -31.44 22.71
N GLU A 226 11.05 -30.14 22.96
CA GLU A 226 12.02 -29.45 23.80
C GLU A 226 11.88 -29.86 25.28
N ALA A 227 10.65 -29.92 25.80
CA ALA A 227 10.36 -30.39 27.15
C ALA A 227 10.80 -31.85 27.35
N PHE A 228 10.53 -32.72 26.36
CA PHE A 228 10.96 -34.14 26.39
C PHE A 228 12.46 -34.28 26.36
N SER A 229 13.15 -33.45 25.57
CA SER A 229 14.63 -33.44 25.52
C SER A 229 15.27 -32.98 26.84
N GLN A 230 14.63 -32.06 27.57
CA GLN A 230 15.11 -31.61 28.88
C GLN A 230 14.90 -32.65 29.99
N MET A 231 13.81 -33.42 29.94
CA MET A 231 13.52 -34.48 30.92
C MET A 231 14.45 -35.68 30.82
N HIS A 232 15.11 -35.91 29.66
CA HIS A 232 16.05 -37.03 29.46
C HIS A 232 17.53 -36.64 29.66
N LYS A 233 17.83 -35.41 30.08
CA LYS A 233 19.19 -34.92 30.39
C LYS A 233 19.51 -34.94 31.87
N HIS A 234 18.60 -35.46 32.70
CA HIS A 234 18.79 -35.75 34.11
C HIS A 234 18.59 -37.25 34.33
#